data_e9c5123e3caae480d7afdb07c0811bbd
#
_entry.id   e9c5123e3caae480d7afdb07c0811bbd
#
_cell.length_a   1.000
_cell.length_b   1.000
_cell.length_c   1.000
_cell.angle_alpha   90.00
_cell.angle_beta   90.00
_cell.angle_gamma   90.00
#
_symmetry.space_group_name_H-M   'P 1'
#
loop_
_entity.id
_entity.type
_entity.pdbx_description
1 polymer ?
#
loop_
_entity_poly.entity_id
_entity_poly.type
_entity_poly.pdbx_seq_one_letter_code
_entity_poly.pdbx_strand_id
1 'polypeptide(L)'
;MDIQLTYHRRHTTTTKVGNLEIGSEHPVRIQTMANTSTNDIEGSVAQAERCFAAGAELLRYTTQGLREVESLSQIRTQLQTQSADLQGSVRSSSEAICSEQCERSILQPLVADVHFQSDVADAAAKVVEKVRINPGNYIDPARKFKQIEYTDEEYQSELERLRNRFVQLLDICKQHKTALRIGVNHGSLSDRIMSRYGDTPEGMVESCMEFLRVAVAEDFKDIVLSIKASNTRVMVTTVRLLVWQMAEENMAFPLHLGVTEAGEGEDGRVKSAVGIGALLADGIGDTIRVSLSEAPEKELPVAKALVDYFADEQQSIRYAPSTQVKVEGNTVYYSNEDTDWATFQLHAAAECGRLLWDHNCTELVLGNNHFAADDLIRLSKDILQAARVRMYKTEYISCPGCGRTLFDLEQTIAEVKAATAHLQGLKIGIMGCIVNGPGEMADADYGYVGAGRGKVSLYKGKECVLKNIPQEQAVEQLLELIKKESV
;
A
#
# COMPACT_ATOMS: atom_id res chain seq x y z
N MET A 1 -1.91 4.24 -33.78
CA MET A 1 -3.08 3.43 -33.38
C MET A 1 -3.83 4.21 -32.30
N ASP A 2 -5.07 4.59 -32.58
CA ASP A 2 -5.92 5.22 -31.58
C ASP A 2 -6.41 4.15 -30.61
N ILE A 3 -6.37 4.44 -29.32
CA ILE A 3 -6.75 3.51 -28.26
C ILE A 3 -8.02 4.03 -27.58
N GLN A 4 -9.03 3.19 -27.54
CA GLN A 4 -10.24 3.48 -26.76
C GLN A 4 -10.06 2.92 -25.35
N LEU A 5 -10.16 3.79 -24.35
CA LEU A 5 -10.10 3.40 -22.96
C LEU A 5 -11.47 2.86 -22.52
N THR A 6 -11.50 1.56 -22.18
CA THR A 6 -12.70 0.89 -21.67
C THR A 6 -12.33 0.19 -20.37
N TYR A 7 -13.21 0.25 -19.37
CA TYR A 7 -13.00 -0.34 -18.06
C TYR A 7 -14.10 -1.34 -17.75
N HIS A 8 -13.70 -2.51 -17.32
CA HIS A 8 -14.64 -3.54 -16.85
C HIS A 8 -14.11 -4.13 -15.55
N ARG A 9 -14.86 -3.95 -14.47
CA ARG A 9 -14.42 -4.44 -13.15
C ARG A 9 -14.44 -5.96 -13.10
N ARG A 10 -13.33 -6.55 -12.64
CA ARG A 10 -13.18 -7.99 -12.43
C ARG A 10 -14.17 -8.47 -11.37
N HIS A 11 -14.85 -9.59 -11.62
CA HIS A 11 -15.70 -10.21 -10.62
C HIS A 11 -14.86 -10.73 -9.44
N THR A 12 -15.28 -10.40 -8.20
CA THR A 12 -14.71 -10.89 -6.95
C THR A 12 -15.81 -11.27 -5.96
N THR A 13 -15.50 -12.22 -5.07
CA THR A 13 -16.38 -12.56 -3.96
C THR A 13 -16.50 -11.40 -2.97
N THR A 14 -17.56 -11.39 -2.18
CA THR A 14 -17.73 -10.38 -1.12
C THR A 14 -17.08 -10.86 0.17
N THR A 15 -16.24 -10.00 0.76
CA THR A 15 -15.66 -10.15 2.10
C THR A 15 -16.33 -9.18 3.06
N LYS A 16 -16.79 -9.68 4.21
CA LYS A 16 -17.40 -8.84 5.27
C LYS A 16 -16.33 -8.39 6.26
N VAL A 17 -16.27 -7.08 6.51
CA VAL A 17 -15.37 -6.45 7.48
C VAL A 17 -16.22 -5.63 8.45
N GLY A 18 -16.71 -6.25 9.52
CA GLY A 18 -17.71 -5.64 10.37
C GLY A 18 -19.02 -5.39 9.60
N ASN A 19 -19.39 -4.13 9.50
CA ASN A 19 -20.56 -3.65 8.74
C ASN A 19 -20.22 -3.25 7.28
N LEU A 20 -18.97 -3.32 6.88
CA LEU A 20 -18.50 -2.96 5.54
C LEU A 20 -18.36 -4.20 4.67
N GLU A 21 -18.78 -4.13 3.43
CA GLU A 21 -18.61 -5.17 2.43
C GLU A 21 -17.60 -4.73 1.36
N ILE A 22 -16.69 -5.64 1.00
CA ILE A 22 -15.61 -5.45 0.04
C ILE A 22 -15.72 -6.51 -1.05
N GLY A 23 -15.77 -6.12 -2.29
CA GLY A 23 -15.90 -7.01 -3.46
C GLY A 23 -16.45 -6.27 -4.66
N SER A 24 -16.57 -6.95 -5.80
CA SER A 24 -16.97 -6.33 -7.06
C SER A 24 -18.38 -5.75 -7.09
N GLU A 25 -19.29 -6.29 -6.26
CA GLU A 25 -20.65 -5.80 -6.15
C GLU A 25 -20.78 -4.52 -5.30
N HIS A 26 -19.65 -4.05 -4.74
CA HIS A 26 -19.58 -2.88 -3.85
C HIS A 26 -18.61 -1.83 -4.39
N PRO A 27 -18.73 -0.55 -4.00
CA PRO A 27 -17.74 0.46 -4.35
C PRO A 27 -16.31 0.07 -3.93
N VAL A 28 -15.31 0.54 -4.65
CA VAL A 28 -13.90 0.39 -4.23
C VAL A 28 -13.69 1.16 -2.93
N ARG A 29 -13.29 0.46 -1.86
CA ARG A 29 -13.19 1.02 -0.51
C ARG A 29 -11.86 1.74 -0.27
N ILE A 30 -11.91 2.84 0.47
CA ILE A 30 -10.74 3.65 0.79
C ILE A 30 -10.27 3.32 2.21
N GLN A 31 -9.04 2.82 2.32
CA GLN A 31 -8.37 2.54 3.59
C GLN A 31 -7.18 3.48 3.76
N THR A 32 -6.94 3.96 4.99
CA THR A 32 -5.68 4.61 5.37
C THR A 32 -5.05 3.92 6.58
N MET A 33 -3.95 4.47 7.09
CA MET A 33 -3.22 3.92 8.24
C MET A 33 -2.78 5.05 9.17
N ALA A 34 -3.07 4.88 10.46
CA ALA A 34 -2.61 5.80 11.49
C ALA A 34 -1.07 5.84 11.56
N ASN A 35 -0.52 7.03 11.75
CA ASN A 35 0.90 7.25 12.00
C ASN A 35 1.19 7.54 13.49
N THR A 36 0.16 7.69 14.32
CA THR A 36 0.29 7.74 15.79
C THR A 36 0.78 6.41 16.35
N SER A 37 1.42 6.46 17.51
CA SER A 37 1.65 5.24 18.29
C SER A 37 0.32 4.64 18.73
N THR A 38 0.07 3.37 18.49
CA THR A 38 -1.17 2.70 18.92
C THR A 38 -1.33 2.73 20.45
N ASN A 39 -0.23 2.87 21.19
CA ASN A 39 -0.24 3.02 22.64
C ASN A 39 -0.56 4.45 23.12
N ASP A 40 -0.61 5.43 22.22
CA ASP A 40 -1.17 6.75 22.45
C ASP A 40 -2.66 6.74 22.08
N ILE A 41 -3.50 6.36 23.03
CA ILE A 41 -4.93 6.11 22.79
C ILE A 41 -5.65 7.38 22.38
N GLU A 42 -5.41 8.49 23.11
CA GLU A 42 -6.08 9.78 22.84
C GLU A 42 -5.68 10.34 21.47
N GLY A 43 -4.37 10.35 21.16
CA GLY A 43 -3.87 10.77 19.86
C GLY A 43 -4.38 9.89 18.71
N SER A 44 -4.50 8.58 18.95
CA SER A 44 -5.01 7.61 17.97
C SER A 44 -6.52 7.76 17.71
N VAL A 45 -7.32 8.01 18.74
CA VAL A 45 -8.76 8.32 18.59
C VAL A 45 -8.95 9.61 17.81
N ALA A 46 -8.26 10.69 18.21
CA ALA A 46 -8.36 11.97 17.52
C ALA A 46 -7.91 11.89 16.05
N GLN A 47 -6.88 11.07 15.74
CA GLN A 47 -6.48 10.83 14.34
C GLN A 47 -7.52 10.02 13.59
N ALA A 48 -8.14 9.00 14.22
CA ALA A 48 -9.21 8.24 13.60
C ALA A 48 -10.37 9.13 13.16
N GLU A 49 -10.82 10.01 14.04
CA GLU A 49 -11.90 10.98 13.74
C GLU A 49 -11.56 11.85 12.53
N ARG A 50 -10.35 12.39 12.47
CA ARG A 50 -9.91 13.19 11.32
C ARG A 50 -9.85 12.37 10.03
N CYS A 51 -9.33 11.14 10.09
CA CYS A 51 -9.28 10.24 8.93
C CYS A 51 -10.68 9.87 8.44
N PHE A 52 -11.59 9.52 9.34
CA PHE A 52 -12.98 9.20 8.97
C PHE A 52 -13.72 10.42 8.43
N ALA A 53 -13.53 11.59 9.03
CA ALA A 53 -14.10 12.84 8.51
C ALA A 53 -13.56 13.18 7.11
N ALA A 54 -12.32 12.83 6.81
CA ALA A 54 -11.70 13.02 5.49
C ALA A 54 -12.09 11.95 4.46
N GLY A 55 -12.88 10.91 4.85
CA GLY A 55 -13.43 9.91 3.95
C GLY A 55 -12.78 8.53 4.01
N ALA A 56 -11.99 8.21 5.03
CA ALA A 56 -11.54 6.84 5.26
C ALA A 56 -12.74 5.94 5.63
N GLU A 57 -12.82 4.77 4.99
CA GLU A 57 -13.82 3.74 5.31
C GLU A 57 -13.25 2.66 6.23
N LEU A 58 -11.91 2.49 6.24
CA LEU A 58 -11.17 1.60 7.12
C LEU A 58 -9.92 2.30 7.62
N LEU A 59 -9.60 2.13 8.91
CA LEU A 59 -8.37 2.66 9.49
C LEU A 59 -7.52 1.54 10.07
N ARG A 60 -6.23 1.51 9.67
CA ARG A 60 -5.28 0.47 10.07
C ARG A 60 -4.31 1.01 11.11
N TYR A 61 -4.10 0.24 12.16
CA TYR A 61 -3.14 0.53 13.25
C TYR A 61 -2.02 -0.48 13.29
N THR A 62 -0.82 -0.02 13.59
CA THR A 62 0.34 -0.87 13.87
C THR A 62 0.11 -1.67 15.15
N THR A 63 0.30 -3.00 15.09
CA THR A 63 0.06 -3.90 16.23
C THR A 63 1.26 -4.85 16.36
N GLN A 64 2.24 -4.47 17.21
CA GLN A 64 3.50 -5.18 17.35
C GLN A 64 3.48 -6.22 18.48
N GLY A 65 2.61 -6.02 19.48
CA GLY A 65 2.54 -6.87 20.67
C GLY A 65 1.16 -6.83 21.31
N LEU A 66 0.99 -7.59 22.38
CA LEU A 66 -0.29 -7.68 23.11
C LEU A 66 -0.70 -6.35 23.73
N ARG A 67 0.27 -5.47 24.08
CA ARG A 67 -0.03 -4.14 24.59
C ARG A 67 -0.77 -3.29 23.56
N GLU A 68 -0.34 -3.33 22.31
CA GLU A 68 -1.05 -2.61 21.23
C GLU A 68 -2.45 -3.19 20.98
N VAL A 69 -2.65 -4.50 21.18
CA VAL A 69 -3.99 -5.12 21.10
C VAL A 69 -4.90 -4.55 22.19
N GLU A 70 -4.38 -4.42 23.41
CA GLU A 70 -5.12 -3.83 24.54
C GLU A 70 -5.46 -2.35 24.28
N SER A 71 -4.51 -1.60 23.75
CA SER A 71 -4.72 -0.21 23.32
C SER A 71 -5.76 -0.11 22.21
N LEU A 72 -5.74 -1.00 21.20
CA LEU A 72 -6.77 -1.07 20.15
C LEU A 72 -8.16 -1.33 20.70
N SER A 73 -8.29 -2.18 21.71
CA SER A 73 -9.56 -2.41 22.39
C SER A 73 -10.11 -1.14 23.04
N GLN A 74 -9.23 -0.34 23.67
CA GLN A 74 -9.61 0.93 24.27
C GLN A 74 -9.95 1.99 23.22
N ILE A 75 -9.15 2.14 22.15
CA ILE A 75 -9.44 3.02 21.02
C ILE A 75 -10.81 2.71 20.43
N ARG A 76 -11.09 1.40 20.17
CA ARG A 76 -12.37 0.98 19.65
C ARG A 76 -13.53 1.36 20.57
N THR A 77 -13.40 1.10 21.88
CA THR A 77 -14.42 1.43 22.86
C THR A 77 -14.70 2.93 22.90
N GLN A 78 -13.68 3.77 22.86
CA GLN A 78 -13.86 5.24 22.86
C GLN A 78 -14.57 5.71 21.59
N LEU A 79 -14.18 5.22 20.40
CA LEU A 79 -14.83 5.54 19.12
C LEU A 79 -16.30 5.10 19.12
N GLN A 80 -16.63 3.94 19.73
CA GLN A 80 -18.01 3.46 19.87
C GLN A 80 -18.85 4.36 20.77
N THR A 81 -18.29 4.79 21.91
CA THR A 81 -18.98 5.67 22.85
C THR A 81 -19.29 7.01 22.21
N GLN A 82 -18.31 7.63 21.54
CA GLN A 82 -18.49 8.91 20.84
C GLN A 82 -19.55 8.82 19.72
N SER A 83 -19.56 7.73 18.96
CA SER A 83 -20.58 7.50 17.94
C SER A 83 -21.98 7.36 18.53
N ALA A 84 -22.12 6.72 19.70
CA ALA A 84 -23.39 6.58 20.40
C ALA A 84 -23.90 7.93 20.96
N ASP A 85 -23.00 8.77 21.50
CA ASP A 85 -23.34 10.08 22.03
C ASP A 85 -23.82 11.04 20.91
N LEU A 86 -23.19 10.99 19.74
CA LEU A 86 -23.63 11.73 18.56
C LEU A 86 -25.04 11.30 18.12
N GLN A 87 -25.33 10.00 18.09
CA GLN A 87 -26.68 9.49 17.77
C GLN A 87 -27.72 9.90 18.80
N GLY A 88 -27.38 9.91 20.08
CA GLY A 88 -28.25 10.36 21.17
C GLY A 88 -28.62 11.84 21.06
N SER A 89 -27.65 12.69 20.71
CA SER A 89 -27.85 14.13 20.55
C SER A 89 -28.67 14.50 19.31
N VAL A 90 -28.53 13.77 18.21
CA VAL A 90 -29.31 13.99 16.97
C VAL A 90 -30.78 13.58 17.13
N ARG A 91 -31.08 12.54 17.94
CA ARG A 91 -32.47 12.14 18.24
C ARG A 91 -33.22 13.12 19.13
N SER A 92 -32.51 13.99 19.85
CA SER A 92 -33.11 14.99 20.73
C SER A 92 -33.40 16.34 20.04
N SER A 93 -32.83 16.59 18.85
CA SER A 93 -33.10 17.77 18.05
C SER A 93 -34.04 17.41 16.90
N SER A 94 -35.28 17.90 16.99
CA SER A 94 -36.35 17.64 16.00
C SER A 94 -36.23 18.48 14.74
N GLU A 95 -35.07 18.47 14.09
CA GLU A 95 -34.90 19.06 12.76
C GLU A 95 -34.15 18.08 11.86
N ALA A 96 -34.81 17.74 10.75
CA ALA A 96 -34.31 16.88 9.68
C ALA A 96 -33.13 17.55 8.96
N ILE A 97 -31.93 17.47 9.52
CA ILE A 97 -30.70 17.85 8.87
C ILE A 97 -29.90 16.60 8.54
N CYS A 98 -29.91 16.31 7.25
CA CYS A 98 -28.94 15.53 6.50
C CYS A 98 -28.86 14.02 6.80
N SER A 99 -29.57 13.21 6.01
CA SER A 99 -29.51 11.75 5.95
C SER A 99 -28.09 11.19 5.79
N GLU A 100 -27.19 11.85 5.10
CA GLU A 100 -25.82 11.39 4.85
C GLU A 100 -24.89 11.44 6.09
N GLN A 101 -25.10 12.39 7.01
CA GLN A 101 -24.32 12.44 8.27
C GLN A 101 -24.82 11.43 9.30
N CYS A 102 -26.10 11.06 9.27
CA CYS A 102 -26.68 10.05 10.16
C CYS A 102 -26.28 8.64 9.76
N GLU A 103 -26.08 8.36 8.49
CA GLU A 103 -25.55 7.08 7.99
C GLU A 103 -24.05 6.89 8.31
N ARG A 104 -23.29 7.96 8.48
CA ARG A 104 -21.88 7.93 8.88
C ARG A 104 -21.64 7.61 10.36
N SER A 105 -22.66 7.52 11.17
CA SER A 105 -22.54 7.18 12.60
C SER A 105 -22.38 5.67 12.88
N ILE A 106 -22.30 4.85 11.86
CA ILE A 106 -21.91 3.45 11.97
C ILE A 106 -20.38 3.41 12.13
N LEU A 107 -19.91 2.75 13.20
CA LEU A 107 -18.48 2.66 13.49
C LEU A 107 -17.72 2.03 12.30
N GLN A 108 -16.80 2.80 11.71
CA GLN A 108 -15.95 2.30 10.65
C GLN A 108 -15.00 1.20 11.17
N PRO A 109 -14.74 0.16 10.39
CA PRO A 109 -13.89 -0.95 10.80
C PRO A 109 -12.44 -0.54 11.08
N LEU A 110 -11.89 -1.09 12.16
CA LEU A 110 -10.48 -1.00 12.49
C LEU A 110 -9.72 -2.22 11.96
N VAL A 111 -8.46 -2.02 11.61
CA VAL A 111 -7.59 -3.06 11.07
C VAL A 111 -6.31 -3.13 11.89
N ALA A 112 -5.99 -4.31 12.44
CA ALA A 112 -4.70 -4.56 13.09
C ALA A 112 -3.66 -5.00 12.06
N ASP A 113 -2.49 -4.33 12.05
CA ASP A 113 -1.34 -4.67 11.20
C ASP A 113 -0.30 -5.44 12.00
N VAL A 114 -0.39 -6.77 11.94
CA VAL A 114 0.44 -7.66 12.75
C VAL A 114 1.63 -8.17 11.94
N HIS A 115 2.80 -8.16 12.59
CA HIS A 115 4.06 -8.67 12.04
C HIS A 115 4.78 -9.54 13.06
N PHE A 116 5.44 -10.61 12.63
CA PHE A 116 6.34 -11.50 13.38
C PHE A 116 5.72 -12.33 14.52
N GLN A 117 4.56 -11.97 15.04
CA GLN A 117 4.00 -12.62 16.23
C GLN A 117 2.58 -13.13 15.92
N SER A 118 2.46 -14.42 15.74
CA SER A 118 1.19 -15.05 15.39
C SER A 118 0.16 -15.03 16.55
N ASP A 119 0.61 -15.06 17.80
CA ASP A 119 -0.23 -14.91 18.99
C ASP A 119 -0.86 -13.51 19.12
N VAL A 120 -0.15 -12.48 18.66
CA VAL A 120 -0.71 -11.12 18.55
C VAL A 120 -1.82 -11.06 17.52
N ALA A 121 -1.71 -11.80 16.40
CA ALA A 121 -2.79 -11.90 15.41
C ALA A 121 -4.04 -12.56 16.00
N ASP A 122 -3.87 -13.63 16.80
CA ASP A 122 -4.96 -14.32 17.51
C ASP A 122 -5.69 -13.39 18.49
N ALA A 123 -4.90 -12.61 19.24
CA ALA A 123 -5.47 -11.65 20.19
C ALA A 123 -6.19 -10.50 19.46
N ALA A 124 -5.59 -9.95 18.41
CA ALA A 124 -6.16 -8.87 17.61
C ALA A 124 -7.46 -9.28 16.90
N ALA A 125 -7.55 -10.52 16.42
CA ALA A 125 -8.75 -11.05 15.77
C ALA A 125 -9.99 -11.07 16.68
N LYS A 126 -9.80 -10.98 18.00
CA LYS A 126 -10.90 -10.88 18.98
C LYS A 126 -11.37 -9.44 19.23
N VAL A 127 -10.64 -8.46 18.72
CA VAL A 127 -10.81 -7.04 19.07
C VAL A 127 -11.25 -6.19 17.89
N VAL A 128 -10.72 -6.46 16.69
CA VAL A 128 -10.95 -5.62 15.50
C VAL A 128 -11.67 -6.39 14.38
N GLU A 129 -12.22 -5.67 13.40
CA GLU A 129 -12.99 -6.27 12.30
C GLU A 129 -12.10 -6.91 11.23
N LYS A 130 -10.83 -6.53 11.14
CA LYS A 130 -9.90 -7.13 10.19
C LYS A 130 -8.49 -7.20 10.76
N VAL A 131 -7.82 -8.33 10.58
CA VAL A 131 -6.41 -8.51 10.89
C VAL A 131 -5.63 -8.63 9.59
N ARG A 132 -4.50 -7.94 9.47
CA ARG A 132 -3.52 -8.16 8.41
C ARG A 132 -2.35 -8.96 8.96
N ILE A 133 -2.04 -10.04 8.28
CA ILE A 133 -0.80 -10.79 8.47
C ILE A 133 0.11 -10.65 7.25
N ASN A 134 1.42 -10.79 7.46
CA ASN A 134 2.40 -10.88 6.38
C ASN A 134 2.91 -12.32 6.27
N PRO A 135 2.59 -13.05 5.17
CA PRO A 135 3.06 -14.40 4.92
C PRO A 135 4.55 -14.61 5.15
N GLY A 136 5.35 -13.63 4.78
CA GLY A 136 6.82 -13.71 4.88
C GLY A 136 7.38 -13.71 6.29
N ASN A 137 6.57 -13.37 7.32
CA ASN A 137 7.04 -13.31 8.71
C ASN A 137 5.99 -13.74 9.74
N TYR A 138 4.89 -14.37 9.31
CA TYR A 138 3.82 -14.77 10.22
C TYR A 138 4.19 -16.02 11.05
N ILE A 139 4.83 -16.99 10.42
CA ILE A 139 5.24 -18.26 11.06
C ILE A 139 6.74 -18.42 11.07
N ASP A 140 7.37 -17.93 10.03
CA ASP A 140 8.80 -18.07 9.83
C ASP A 140 9.56 -17.14 10.78
N PRO A 141 10.68 -17.60 11.36
CA PRO A 141 11.54 -16.74 12.15
C PRO A 141 12.04 -15.57 11.29
N ALA A 142 12.40 -14.47 11.92
CA ALA A 142 12.96 -13.31 11.23
C ALA A 142 14.04 -13.75 10.23
N ARG A 143 13.92 -13.27 8.99
CA ARG A 143 14.80 -13.62 7.87
C ARG A 143 16.27 -13.55 8.28
N LYS A 144 16.99 -14.65 8.13
CA LYS A 144 18.40 -14.72 8.51
C LYS A 144 19.36 -14.12 7.48
N PHE A 145 18.85 -13.69 6.31
CA PHE A 145 19.64 -13.20 5.16
C PHE A 145 20.78 -14.15 4.72
N LYS A 146 20.70 -15.41 5.10
CA LYS A 146 21.58 -16.47 4.62
C LYS A 146 20.88 -17.23 3.51
N GLN A 147 21.63 -17.64 2.49
CA GLN A 147 21.12 -18.56 1.50
C GLN A 147 20.87 -19.90 2.20
N ILE A 148 19.60 -20.23 2.41
CA ILE A 148 19.16 -21.50 2.98
C ILE A 148 18.52 -22.26 1.82
N GLU A 149 19.01 -23.45 1.56
CA GLU A 149 18.40 -24.37 0.60
C GLU A 149 17.46 -25.31 1.38
N TYR A 150 16.24 -25.46 0.88
CA TYR A 150 15.26 -26.39 1.41
C TYR A 150 15.13 -27.57 0.45
N THR A 151 15.22 -28.81 0.96
CA THR A 151 14.79 -29.99 0.20
C THR A 151 13.27 -29.98 0.04
N ASP A 152 12.75 -30.85 -0.84
CA ASP A 152 11.31 -30.95 -1.03
C ASP A 152 10.59 -31.42 0.24
N GLU A 153 11.20 -32.35 0.99
CA GLU A 153 10.67 -32.82 2.27
C GLU A 153 10.66 -31.73 3.34
N GLU A 154 11.73 -30.95 3.45
CA GLU A 154 11.80 -29.81 4.37
C GLU A 154 10.77 -28.75 4.01
N TYR A 155 10.61 -28.44 2.71
CA TYR A 155 9.61 -27.51 2.24
C TYR A 155 8.18 -27.96 2.60
N GLN A 156 7.85 -29.23 2.38
CA GLN A 156 6.54 -29.80 2.74
C GLN A 156 6.31 -29.77 4.25
N SER A 157 7.31 -30.08 5.06
CA SER A 157 7.21 -30.00 6.52
C SER A 157 6.92 -28.57 7.00
N GLU A 158 7.53 -27.55 6.38
CA GLU A 158 7.25 -26.16 6.67
C GLU A 158 5.82 -25.75 6.24
N LEU A 159 5.31 -26.28 5.13
CA LEU A 159 3.91 -26.07 4.73
C LEU A 159 2.92 -26.68 5.72
N GLU A 160 3.21 -27.87 6.26
CA GLU A 160 2.38 -28.47 7.31
C GLU A 160 2.41 -27.64 8.60
N ARG A 161 3.57 -27.14 8.99
CA ARG A 161 3.70 -26.23 10.14
C ARG A 161 2.90 -24.94 9.93
N LEU A 162 2.97 -24.37 8.71
CA LEU A 162 2.15 -23.23 8.31
C LEU A 162 0.67 -23.53 8.46
N ARG A 163 0.20 -24.61 7.86
CA ARG A 163 -1.20 -25.04 7.92
C ARG A 163 -1.68 -25.14 9.37
N ASN A 164 -0.97 -25.91 10.19
CA ASN A 164 -1.34 -26.18 11.57
C ASN A 164 -1.47 -24.91 12.41
N ARG A 165 -0.58 -23.93 12.19
CA ARG A 165 -0.63 -22.64 12.92
C ARG A 165 -1.69 -21.71 12.35
N PHE A 166 -1.84 -21.67 11.03
CA PHE A 166 -2.77 -20.75 10.38
C PHE A 166 -4.22 -21.13 10.58
N VAL A 167 -4.55 -22.43 10.62
CA VAL A 167 -5.90 -22.93 10.94
C VAL A 167 -6.38 -22.42 12.29
N GLN A 168 -5.51 -22.34 13.29
CA GLN A 168 -5.87 -21.79 14.61
C GLN A 168 -6.34 -20.33 14.51
N LEU A 169 -5.67 -19.49 13.72
CA LEU A 169 -6.11 -18.11 13.47
C LEU A 169 -7.43 -18.07 12.70
N LEU A 170 -7.60 -18.92 11.68
CA LEU A 170 -8.85 -19.00 10.91
C LEU A 170 -10.05 -19.36 11.79
N ASP A 171 -9.88 -20.28 12.73
CA ASP A 171 -10.94 -20.66 13.68
C ASP A 171 -11.33 -19.50 14.61
N ILE A 172 -10.35 -18.72 15.08
CA ILE A 172 -10.62 -17.51 15.86
C ILE A 172 -11.35 -16.48 14.99
N CYS A 173 -10.91 -16.27 13.76
CA CYS A 173 -11.54 -15.35 12.82
C CYS A 173 -13.00 -15.76 12.52
N LYS A 174 -13.28 -17.04 12.32
CA LYS A 174 -14.66 -17.58 12.17
C LYS A 174 -15.50 -17.28 13.40
N GLN A 175 -14.98 -17.57 14.60
CA GLN A 175 -15.68 -17.38 15.86
C GLN A 175 -16.02 -15.91 16.11
N HIS A 176 -15.11 -14.98 15.79
CA HIS A 176 -15.26 -13.56 16.05
C HIS A 176 -15.78 -12.76 14.84
N LYS A 177 -16.02 -13.41 13.69
CA LYS A 177 -16.42 -12.77 12.42
C LYS A 177 -15.43 -11.71 11.96
N THR A 178 -14.15 -12.00 12.13
CA THR A 178 -13.03 -11.11 11.78
C THR A 178 -12.52 -11.48 10.41
N ALA A 179 -12.47 -10.50 9.50
CA ALA A 179 -11.87 -10.68 8.19
C ALA A 179 -10.34 -10.76 8.30
N LEU A 180 -9.74 -11.42 7.33
CA LEU A 180 -8.29 -11.54 7.25
C LEU A 180 -7.74 -10.88 5.98
N ARG A 181 -6.67 -10.10 6.11
CA ARG A 181 -5.88 -9.68 4.95
C ARG A 181 -4.55 -10.43 4.92
N ILE A 182 -4.35 -11.22 3.86
CA ILE A 182 -3.08 -11.84 3.53
C ILE A 182 -2.29 -10.81 2.71
N GLY A 183 -1.26 -10.20 3.32
CA GLY A 183 -0.59 -9.05 2.76
C GLY A 183 0.90 -9.27 2.56
N VAL A 184 1.31 -9.56 1.32
CA VAL A 184 2.70 -9.75 0.91
C VAL A 184 3.35 -8.41 0.56
N ASN A 185 4.59 -8.21 0.98
CA ASN A 185 5.42 -7.08 0.58
C ASN A 185 6.69 -7.59 -0.12
N HIS A 186 7.08 -6.94 -1.22
CA HIS A 186 8.37 -7.14 -1.87
C HIS A 186 9.52 -6.98 -0.86
N GLY A 187 10.52 -7.84 -0.95
CA GLY A 187 11.65 -7.84 -0.01
C GLY A 187 11.37 -8.42 1.39
N SER A 188 10.11 -8.82 1.68
CA SER A 188 9.70 -9.39 2.96
C SER A 188 9.10 -10.80 2.78
N LEU A 189 9.78 -11.64 2.02
CA LEU A 189 9.40 -13.04 1.78
C LEU A 189 10.10 -13.96 2.79
N SER A 190 9.49 -15.11 3.10
CA SER A 190 10.10 -16.12 3.97
C SER A 190 11.33 -16.75 3.31
N ASP A 191 12.25 -17.28 4.15
CA ASP A 191 13.45 -17.96 3.64
C ASP A 191 13.09 -19.18 2.77
N ARG A 192 11.97 -19.86 3.08
CA ARG A 192 11.40 -20.94 2.28
C ARG A 192 11.05 -20.50 0.86
N ILE A 193 10.30 -19.41 0.71
CA ILE A 193 9.96 -18.83 -0.60
C ILE A 193 11.21 -18.34 -1.32
N MET A 194 12.10 -17.64 -0.61
CA MET A 194 13.36 -17.14 -1.16
C MET A 194 14.25 -18.25 -1.71
N SER A 195 14.29 -19.41 -1.05
CA SER A 195 15.06 -20.58 -1.47
C SER A 195 14.57 -21.15 -2.82
N ARG A 196 13.26 -21.20 -3.03
CA ARG A 196 12.65 -21.87 -4.19
C ARG A 196 12.34 -20.94 -5.35
N TYR A 197 11.85 -19.75 -5.06
CA TYR A 197 11.33 -18.80 -6.05
C TYR A 197 12.14 -17.50 -6.14
N GLY A 198 12.97 -17.19 -5.13
CA GLY A 198 13.65 -15.90 -5.04
C GLY A 198 12.72 -14.73 -4.70
N ASP A 199 13.27 -13.51 -4.77
CA ASP A 199 12.54 -12.25 -4.57
C ASP A 199 11.94 -11.80 -5.92
N THR A 200 11.02 -12.60 -6.44
CA THR A 200 10.43 -12.47 -7.78
C THR A 200 8.92 -12.28 -7.70
N PRO A 201 8.24 -11.84 -8.78
CA PRO A 201 6.78 -11.84 -8.86
C PRO A 201 6.17 -13.20 -8.54
N GLU A 202 6.74 -14.30 -9.04
CA GLU A 202 6.30 -15.67 -8.79
C GLU A 202 6.42 -16.04 -7.31
N GLY A 203 7.53 -15.65 -6.66
CA GLY A 203 7.75 -15.88 -5.23
C GLY A 203 6.75 -15.10 -4.36
N MET A 204 6.42 -13.84 -4.74
CA MET A 204 5.41 -13.06 -4.04
C MET A 204 4.00 -13.67 -4.20
N VAL A 205 3.66 -14.14 -5.40
CA VAL A 205 2.38 -14.81 -5.67
C VAL A 205 2.27 -16.10 -4.87
N GLU A 206 3.29 -16.98 -4.92
CA GLU A 206 3.26 -18.25 -4.19
C GLU A 206 3.20 -18.02 -2.68
N SER A 207 3.92 -17.02 -2.14
CA SER A 207 3.82 -16.63 -0.73
C SER A 207 2.40 -16.27 -0.30
N CYS A 208 1.59 -15.70 -1.21
CA CYS A 208 0.18 -15.41 -0.99
C CYS A 208 -0.69 -16.67 -1.12
N MET A 209 -0.46 -17.46 -2.18
CA MET A 209 -1.26 -18.62 -2.55
C MET A 209 -1.16 -19.77 -1.56
N GLU A 210 0.01 -19.99 -0.94
CA GLU A 210 0.17 -21.00 0.12
C GLU A 210 -0.85 -20.79 1.26
N PHE A 211 -1.00 -19.55 1.73
CA PHE A 211 -1.98 -19.20 2.77
C PHE A 211 -3.41 -19.27 2.23
N LEU A 212 -3.64 -18.80 1.02
CA LEU A 212 -4.98 -18.80 0.41
C LEU A 212 -5.52 -20.21 0.21
N ARG A 213 -4.70 -21.15 -0.25
CA ARG A 213 -5.08 -22.56 -0.41
C ARG A 213 -5.49 -23.20 0.92
N VAL A 214 -4.78 -22.89 2.02
CA VAL A 214 -5.15 -23.36 3.35
C VAL A 214 -6.50 -22.76 3.77
N ALA A 215 -6.71 -21.46 3.59
CA ALA A 215 -7.96 -20.81 3.96
C ALA A 215 -9.17 -21.37 3.17
N VAL A 216 -9.01 -21.61 1.88
CA VAL A 216 -10.05 -22.23 1.03
C VAL A 216 -10.33 -23.67 1.47
N ALA A 217 -9.32 -24.46 1.80
CA ALA A 217 -9.48 -25.83 2.32
C ALA A 217 -10.23 -25.86 3.66
N GLU A 218 -10.11 -24.81 4.46
CA GLU A 218 -10.84 -24.64 5.72
C GLU A 218 -12.19 -23.90 5.56
N ASP A 219 -12.68 -23.68 4.34
CA ASP A 219 -13.93 -22.93 4.03
C ASP A 219 -13.99 -21.54 4.69
N PHE A 220 -12.85 -20.83 4.73
CA PHE A 220 -12.79 -19.46 5.22
C PHE A 220 -12.79 -18.47 4.04
N LYS A 221 -13.81 -17.60 3.97
CA LYS A 221 -14.09 -16.74 2.79
C LYS A 221 -13.86 -15.26 3.03
N ASP A 222 -13.85 -14.80 4.28
CA ASP A 222 -13.68 -13.38 4.60
C ASP A 222 -12.20 -12.96 4.48
N ILE A 223 -11.71 -12.99 3.23
CA ILE A 223 -10.31 -12.73 2.90
C ILE A 223 -10.19 -11.58 1.91
N VAL A 224 -9.23 -10.70 2.17
CA VAL A 224 -8.71 -9.71 1.23
C VAL A 224 -7.24 -10.01 0.98
N LEU A 225 -6.79 -9.95 -0.26
CA LEU A 225 -5.39 -10.17 -0.62
C LEU A 225 -4.70 -8.86 -0.94
N SER A 226 -3.40 -8.76 -0.71
CA SER A 226 -2.61 -7.64 -1.21
C SER A 226 -1.17 -8.04 -1.48
N ILE A 227 -0.64 -7.59 -2.62
CA ILE A 227 0.78 -7.61 -2.91
C ILE A 227 1.22 -6.17 -3.14
N LYS A 228 2.28 -5.75 -2.47
CA LYS A 228 2.79 -4.39 -2.52
C LYS A 228 4.29 -4.36 -2.79
N ALA A 229 4.71 -3.36 -3.56
CA ALA A 229 6.11 -3.04 -3.81
C ALA A 229 6.26 -1.51 -3.97
N SER A 230 7.46 -1.00 -3.76
CA SER A 230 7.83 0.38 -4.08
C SER A 230 8.09 0.57 -5.58
N ASN A 231 8.45 -0.49 -6.28
CA ASN A 231 8.56 -0.55 -7.73
C ASN A 231 7.17 -0.81 -8.32
N THR A 232 6.61 0.17 -9.00
CA THR A 232 5.26 0.14 -9.57
C THR A 232 5.09 -0.96 -10.61
N ARG A 233 6.09 -1.16 -11.49
CA ARG A 233 6.06 -2.21 -12.52
C ARG A 233 6.03 -3.60 -11.89
N VAL A 234 6.89 -3.84 -10.90
CA VAL A 234 6.91 -5.12 -10.15
C VAL A 234 5.55 -5.35 -9.48
N MET A 235 5.01 -4.33 -8.80
CA MET A 235 3.73 -4.42 -8.11
C MET A 235 2.59 -4.78 -9.07
N VAL A 236 2.45 -4.05 -10.18
CA VAL A 236 1.38 -4.28 -11.18
C VAL A 236 1.52 -5.67 -11.83
N THR A 237 2.72 -6.03 -12.27
CA THR A 237 2.97 -7.35 -12.87
C THR A 237 2.63 -8.47 -11.90
N THR A 238 3.02 -8.34 -10.64
CA THR A 238 2.76 -9.37 -9.61
C THR A 238 1.28 -9.50 -9.28
N VAL A 239 0.55 -8.37 -9.18
CA VAL A 239 -0.90 -8.42 -8.93
C VAL A 239 -1.65 -9.02 -10.11
N ARG A 240 -1.29 -8.69 -11.36
CA ARG A 240 -1.82 -9.34 -12.56
C ARG A 240 -1.57 -10.86 -12.54
N LEU A 241 -0.36 -11.28 -12.16
CA LEU A 241 -0.01 -12.70 -12.03
C LEU A 241 -0.81 -13.39 -10.91
N LEU A 242 -1.03 -12.73 -9.76
CA LEU A 242 -1.89 -13.25 -8.69
C LEU A 242 -3.33 -13.45 -9.17
N VAL A 243 -3.88 -12.50 -9.93
CA VAL A 243 -5.23 -12.60 -10.50
C VAL A 243 -5.33 -13.80 -11.44
N TRP A 244 -4.33 -13.97 -12.30
CA TRP A 244 -4.26 -15.13 -13.21
C TRP A 244 -4.17 -16.44 -12.42
N GLN A 245 -3.27 -16.55 -11.44
CA GLN A 245 -3.10 -17.76 -10.63
C GLN A 245 -4.38 -18.12 -9.84
N MET A 246 -5.06 -17.11 -9.27
CA MET A 246 -6.35 -17.35 -8.61
C MET A 246 -7.40 -17.89 -9.57
N ALA A 247 -7.45 -17.37 -10.82
CA ALA A 247 -8.41 -17.83 -11.81
C ALA A 247 -8.14 -19.30 -12.22
N GLU A 248 -6.89 -19.70 -12.39
CA GLU A 248 -6.48 -21.10 -12.67
C GLU A 248 -6.91 -22.05 -11.54
N GLU A 249 -6.95 -21.56 -10.30
CA GLU A 249 -7.38 -22.35 -9.13
C GLU A 249 -8.85 -22.12 -8.74
N ASN A 250 -9.66 -21.49 -9.63
CA ASN A 250 -11.09 -21.16 -9.40
C ASN A 250 -11.35 -20.30 -8.15
N MET A 251 -10.49 -19.33 -7.91
CA MET A 251 -10.56 -18.37 -6.82
C MET A 251 -10.78 -16.96 -7.35
N ALA A 252 -11.58 -16.16 -6.63
CA ALA A 252 -11.89 -14.78 -7.02
C ALA A 252 -11.99 -13.85 -5.80
N PHE A 253 -10.97 -13.83 -4.95
CA PHE A 253 -10.96 -13.01 -3.74
C PHE A 253 -10.70 -11.53 -4.03
N PRO A 254 -11.23 -10.62 -3.18
CA PRO A 254 -11.00 -9.18 -3.28
C PRO A 254 -9.53 -8.81 -3.08
N LEU A 255 -9.13 -7.72 -3.76
CA LEU A 255 -7.77 -7.21 -3.75
C LEU A 255 -7.68 -5.81 -3.12
N HIS A 256 -6.70 -5.63 -2.23
CA HIS A 256 -6.31 -4.34 -1.68
C HIS A 256 -5.06 -3.83 -2.39
N LEU A 257 -5.20 -2.74 -3.12
CA LEU A 257 -4.12 -2.14 -3.89
C LEU A 257 -3.35 -1.07 -3.10
N GLY A 258 -2.10 -0.87 -3.44
CA GLY A 258 -1.29 0.23 -2.93
C GLY A 258 0.18 0.08 -3.31
N VAL A 259 0.79 1.19 -3.68
CA VAL A 259 2.24 1.31 -3.83
C VAL A 259 2.83 1.60 -2.46
N THR A 260 3.84 0.84 -2.03
CA THR A 260 4.57 1.14 -0.80
C THR A 260 5.62 2.21 -1.06
N GLU A 261 5.92 3.00 -0.04
CA GLU A 261 7.00 4.00 -0.07
C GLU A 261 6.94 4.90 -1.32
N ALA A 262 5.74 5.40 -1.62
CA ALA A 262 5.53 6.23 -2.81
C ALA A 262 6.25 7.59 -2.73
N GLY A 263 6.58 8.05 -1.52
CA GLY A 263 7.17 9.35 -1.28
C GLY A 263 6.14 10.41 -0.89
N GLU A 264 6.45 11.67 -1.15
CA GLU A 264 5.61 12.81 -0.78
C GLU A 264 5.33 13.72 -1.98
N GLY A 265 4.47 14.71 -1.80
CA GLY A 265 4.17 15.76 -2.78
C GLY A 265 3.63 15.20 -4.09
N GLU A 266 3.94 15.85 -5.19
CA GLU A 266 3.51 15.45 -6.53
C GLU A 266 4.09 14.08 -6.92
N ASP A 267 5.35 13.80 -6.59
CA ASP A 267 6.01 12.53 -6.93
C ASP A 267 5.29 11.33 -6.33
N GLY A 268 4.91 11.42 -5.04
CA GLY A 268 4.18 10.35 -4.36
C GLY A 268 2.78 10.13 -4.96
N ARG A 269 2.11 11.21 -5.33
CA ARG A 269 0.78 11.16 -5.97
C ARG A 269 0.85 10.54 -7.36
N VAL A 270 1.78 10.99 -8.21
CA VAL A 270 2.02 10.42 -9.55
C VAL A 270 2.38 8.94 -9.44
N LYS A 271 3.30 8.57 -8.54
CA LYS A 271 3.71 7.17 -8.36
C LYS A 271 2.57 6.27 -7.89
N SER A 272 1.74 6.76 -6.97
CA SER A 272 0.55 6.05 -6.53
C SER A 272 -0.48 5.89 -7.65
N ALA A 273 -0.71 6.95 -8.43
CA ALA A 273 -1.64 6.93 -9.57
C ALA A 273 -1.16 5.98 -10.67
N VAL A 274 0.13 5.99 -11.02
CA VAL A 274 0.71 5.04 -12.01
C VAL A 274 0.48 3.59 -11.58
N GLY A 275 0.76 3.25 -10.32
CA GLY A 275 0.66 1.86 -9.86
C GLY A 275 -0.77 1.41 -9.59
N ILE A 276 -1.53 2.16 -8.79
CA ILE A 276 -2.92 1.83 -8.44
C ILE A 276 -3.83 2.00 -9.65
N GLY A 277 -3.67 3.12 -10.39
CA GLY A 277 -4.49 3.43 -11.56
C GLY A 277 -4.36 2.38 -12.66
N ALA A 278 -3.15 1.86 -12.92
CA ALA A 278 -2.97 0.79 -13.91
C ALA A 278 -3.82 -0.46 -13.59
N LEU A 279 -3.89 -0.85 -12.31
CA LEU A 279 -4.68 -2.00 -11.89
C LEU A 279 -6.19 -1.70 -11.90
N LEU A 280 -6.59 -0.50 -11.44
CA LEU A 280 -7.99 -0.08 -11.54
C LEU A 280 -8.46 -0.03 -13.00
N ALA A 281 -7.60 0.44 -13.92
CA ALA A 281 -7.86 0.44 -15.36
C ALA A 281 -8.03 -0.99 -15.94
N ASP A 282 -7.38 -1.98 -15.35
CA ASP A 282 -7.59 -3.41 -15.67
C ASP A 282 -8.86 -3.99 -15.01
N GLY A 283 -9.62 -3.19 -14.27
CA GLY A 283 -10.76 -3.64 -13.47
C GLY A 283 -10.38 -4.38 -12.19
N ILE A 284 -9.12 -4.31 -11.78
CA ILE A 284 -8.57 -5.00 -10.60
C ILE A 284 -8.53 -4.04 -9.41
N GLY A 285 -9.13 -4.44 -8.29
CA GLY A 285 -9.07 -3.70 -7.04
C GLY A 285 -10.43 -3.47 -6.40
N ASP A 286 -10.54 -3.83 -5.12
CA ASP A 286 -11.76 -3.73 -4.33
C ASP A 286 -11.60 -2.80 -3.13
N THR A 287 -10.36 -2.54 -2.75
CA THR A 287 -9.99 -1.51 -1.77
C THR A 287 -8.60 -0.98 -2.10
N ILE A 288 -8.35 0.28 -1.81
CA ILE A 288 -7.06 0.92 -2.07
C ILE A 288 -6.52 1.65 -0.84
N ARG A 289 -5.18 1.85 -0.82
CA ARG A 289 -4.52 2.83 0.01
C ARG A 289 -3.46 3.58 -0.81
N VAL A 290 -3.58 4.87 -0.91
CA VAL A 290 -2.49 5.75 -1.29
C VAL A 290 -1.57 5.88 -0.07
N SER A 291 -0.25 5.76 -0.23
CA SER A 291 0.73 5.80 0.88
C SER A 291 1.69 6.94 0.65
N LEU A 292 1.46 8.06 1.31
CA LEU A 292 2.31 9.26 1.23
C LEU A 292 3.12 9.43 2.52
N SER A 293 4.32 9.99 2.40
CA SER A 293 5.15 10.40 3.56
C SER A 293 4.65 11.74 4.12
N GLU A 294 3.34 11.81 4.37
CA GLU A 294 2.59 12.98 4.83
C GLU A 294 1.56 12.52 5.89
N ALA A 295 0.82 13.47 6.48
CA ALA A 295 -0.28 13.13 7.38
C ALA A 295 -1.32 12.25 6.68
N PRO A 296 -1.85 11.19 7.34
CA PRO A 296 -2.75 10.22 6.70
C PRO A 296 -4.00 10.83 6.06
N GLU A 297 -4.48 11.94 6.60
CA GLU A 297 -5.63 12.67 6.08
C GLU A 297 -5.40 13.20 4.66
N LYS A 298 -4.14 13.46 4.28
CA LYS A 298 -3.78 13.94 2.93
C LYS A 298 -3.77 12.83 1.87
N GLU A 299 -3.72 11.55 2.29
CA GLU A 299 -3.85 10.40 1.38
C GLU A 299 -5.26 10.28 0.80
N LEU A 300 -6.28 10.65 1.58
CA LEU A 300 -7.69 10.34 1.31
C LEU A 300 -8.28 11.09 0.11
N PRO A 301 -8.05 12.39 -0.10
CA PRO A 301 -8.51 13.08 -1.30
C PRO A 301 -7.92 12.47 -2.58
N VAL A 302 -6.64 12.07 -2.55
CA VAL A 302 -5.97 11.44 -3.68
C VAL A 302 -6.56 10.05 -3.98
N ALA A 303 -6.78 9.25 -2.92
CA ALA A 303 -7.41 7.95 -3.04
C ALA A 303 -8.83 8.06 -3.59
N LYS A 304 -9.61 9.03 -3.08
CA LYS A 304 -10.96 9.29 -3.57
C LYS A 304 -10.97 9.69 -5.04
N ALA A 305 -10.11 10.62 -5.45
CA ALA A 305 -10.02 11.06 -6.84
C ALA A 305 -9.69 9.89 -7.80
N LEU A 306 -8.79 8.98 -7.39
CA LEU A 306 -8.49 7.77 -8.16
C LEU A 306 -9.68 6.81 -8.25
N VAL A 307 -10.38 6.58 -7.13
CA VAL A 307 -11.56 5.70 -7.12
C VAL A 307 -12.67 6.29 -7.97
N ASP A 308 -12.97 7.58 -7.80
CA ASP A 308 -14.03 8.27 -8.55
C ASP A 308 -13.75 8.26 -10.06
N TYR A 309 -12.49 8.38 -10.47
CA TYR A 309 -12.11 8.34 -11.89
C TYR A 309 -12.46 7.01 -12.55
N PHE A 310 -12.31 5.88 -11.82
CA PHE A 310 -12.66 4.55 -12.32
C PHE A 310 -14.03 4.06 -11.83
N ALA A 311 -14.77 4.84 -11.03
CA ALA A 311 -16.10 4.46 -10.59
C ALA A 311 -17.07 4.51 -11.77
N ASP A 312 -17.89 3.47 -11.91
CA ASP A 312 -19.00 3.42 -12.85
C ASP A 312 -20.33 3.42 -12.05
N GLU A 313 -21.14 4.43 -12.27
CA GLU A 313 -22.46 4.55 -11.62
C GLU A 313 -23.44 3.45 -12.07
N GLN A 314 -23.15 2.73 -13.17
CA GLN A 314 -24.06 1.77 -13.79
C GLN A 314 -23.49 0.34 -13.93
N GLN A 315 -22.34 0.02 -13.36
CA GLN A 315 -21.65 -1.29 -13.49
C GLN A 315 -21.40 -1.73 -14.95
N SER A 316 -21.34 -0.80 -15.87
CA SER A 316 -21.12 -1.02 -17.30
C SER A 316 -19.79 -0.44 -17.77
N ILE A 317 -19.41 -0.72 -18.99
CA ILE A 317 -18.17 -0.26 -19.61
C ILE A 317 -18.07 1.26 -19.53
N ARG A 318 -17.04 1.76 -18.82
CA ARG A 318 -16.79 3.21 -18.75
C ARG A 318 -16.03 3.68 -19.98
N TYR A 319 -16.53 4.74 -20.58
CA TYR A 319 -15.82 5.53 -21.55
C TYR A 319 -15.28 6.80 -20.88
N ALA A 320 -14.04 7.17 -21.17
CA ALA A 320 -13.51 8.50 -20.90
C ALA A 320 -13.63 9.36 -22.17
N PRO A 321 -14.80 9.93 -22.48
CA PRO A 321 -15.11 10.46 -23.80
C PRO A 321 -14.28 11.69 -24.19
N SER A 322 -13.73 12.41 -23.21
CA SER A 322 -12.85 13.56 -23.42
C SER A 322 -11.36 13.19 -23.52
N THR A 323 -11.02 11.93 -23.26
CA THR A 323 -9.62 11.47 -23.28
C THR A 323 -9.27 10.91 -24.65
N GLN A 324 -8.19 11.41 -25.24
CA GLN A 324 -7.63 10.90 -26.48
C GLN A 324 -6.30 10.20 -26.19
N VAL A 325 -6.17 8.97 -26.65
CA VAL A 325 -4.96 8.17 -26.51
C VAL A 325 -4.54 7.63 -27.86
N LYS A 326 -3.25 7.82 -28.18
CA LYS A 326 -2.63 7.29 -29.39
C LYS A 326 -1.28 6.70 -29.09
N VAL A 327 -0.98 5.57 -29.71
CA VAL A 327 0.36 4.97 -29.67
C VAL A 327 0.97 5.00 -31.07
N GLU A 328 2.14 5.61 -31.21
CA GLU A 328 2.93 5.66 -32.44
C GLU A 328 4.39 5.33 -32.16
N GLY A 329 4.90 4.28 -32.78
CA GLY A 329 6.24 3.78 -32.52
C GLY A 329 6.40 3.39 -31.04
N ASN A 330 7.30 4.04 -30.33
CA ASN A 330 7.56 3.84 -28.91
C ASN A 330 7.00 4.96 -28.02
N THR A 331 6.08 5.79 -28.56
CA THR A 331 5.52 6.98 -27.89
C THR A 331 4.03 6.79 -27.61
N VAL A 332 3.65 7.05 -26.36
CA VAL A 332 2.25 7.25 -25.96
C VAL A 332 1.93 8.75 -26.04
N TYR A 333 0.87 9.08 -26.72
CA TYR A 333 0.26 10.42 -26.72
C TYR A 333 -1.03 10.34 -25.92
N TYR A 334 -1.18 11.21 -24.94
CA TYR A 334 -2.35 11.30 -24.07
C TYR A 334 -2.79 12.76 -23.96
N SER A 335 -4.06 13.01 -24.10
CA SER A 335 -4.66 14.32 -23.85
C SER A 335 -6.07 14.21 -23.29
N ASN A 336 -6.48 15.18 -22.49
CA ASN A 336 -7.84 15.35 -22.00
C ASN A 336 -8.15 16.84 -21.76
N GLU A 337 -9.37 17.15 -21.33
CA GLU A 337 -9.89 18.51 -21.12
C GLU A 337 -9.98 18.90 -19.63
N ASP A 338 -9.24 18.23 -18.73
CA ASP A 338 -9.19 18.59 -17.31
C ASP A 338 -8.69 20.02 -17.15
N THR A 339 -9.35 20.81 -16.30
CA THR A 339 -9.02 22.22 -16.02
C THR A 339 -8.28 22.41 -14.70
N ASP A 340 -8.34 21.40 -13.81
CA ASP A 340 -7.59 21.37 -12.55
C ASP A 340 -6.30 20.55 -12.71
N TRP A 341 -5.18 21.14 -12.30
CA TRP A 341 -3.85 20.49 -12.46
C TRP A 341 -3.74 19.18 -11.70
N ALA A 342 -4.19 19.12 -10.44
CA ALA A 342 -4.11 17.92 -9.64
C ALA A 342 -4.93 16.77 -10.23
N THR A 343 -6.11 17.07 -10.76
CA THR A 343 -6.99 16.14 -11.47
C THR A 343 -6.31 15.63 -12.73
N PHE A 344 -5.80 16.53 -13.59
CA PHE A 344 -5.09 16.15 -14.81
C PHE A 344 -3.89 15.23 -14.52
N GLN A 345 -3.10 15.60 -13.51
CA GLN A 345 -1.93 14.83 -13.09
C GLN A 345 -2.31 13.40 -12.69
N LEU A 346 -3.37 13.22 -11.91
CA LEU A 346 -3.82 11.90 -11.48
C LEU A 346 -4.37 11.06 -12.63
N HIS A 347 -5.19 11.65 -13.50
CA HIS A 347 -5.79 10.95 -14.65
C HIS A 347 -4.71 10.53 -15.66
N ALA A 348 -3.80 11.45 -16.03
CA ALA A 348 -2.71 11.15 -16.94
C ALA A 348 -1.77 10.06 -16.37
N ALA A 349 -1.43 10.13 -15.08
CA ALA A 349 -0.58 9.14 -14.43
C ALA A 349 -1.25 7.75 -14.36
N ALA A 350 -2.54 7.71 -14.02
CA ALA A 350 -3.30 6.47 -13.90
C ALA A 350 -3.41 5.70 -15.23
N GLU A 351 -3.58 6.41 -16.34
CA GLU A 351 -3.71 5.79 -17.66
C GLU A 351 -2.36 5.50 -18.32
N CYS A 352 -1.45 6.49 -18.30
CA CYS A 352 -0.21 6.39 -19.07
C CYS A 352 0.74 5.32 -18.53
N GLY A 353 0.75 5.05 -17.20
CA GLY A 353 1.59 4.01 -16.63
C GLY A 353 1.33 2.64 -17.27
N ARG A 354 0.08 2.24 -17.35
CA ARG A 354 -0.36 0.99 -18.00
C ARG A 354 -0.01 0.97 -19.47
N LEU A 355 -0.33 2.04 -20.20
CA LEU A 355 -0.12 2.13 -21.64
C LEU A 355 1.36 2.03 -22.03
N LEU A 356 2.24 2.64 -21.23
CA LEU A 356 3.70 2.51 -21.42
C LEU A 356 4.16 1.05 -21.33
N TRP A 357 3.64 0.29 -20.35
CA TRP A 357 4.02 -1.12 -20.18
C TRP A 357 3.39 -2.04 -21.23
N ASP A 358 2.09 -1.90 -21.48
CA ASP A 358 1.33 -2.79 -22.36
C ASP A 358 1.79 -2.66 -23.82
N HIS A 359 2.28 -1.48 -24.22
CA HIS A 359 2.77 -1.21 -25.59
C HIS A 359 4.29 -1.13 -25.67
N ASN A 360 5.03 -1.42 -24.60
CA ASN A 360 6.50 -1.31 -24.52
C ASN A 360 7.03 0.07 -24.98
N CYS A 361 6.29 1.13 -24.68
CA CYS A 361 6.67 2.50 -25.01
C CYS A 361 7.69 3.07 -24.01
N THR A 362 8.57 3.92 -24.52
CA THR A 362 9.63 4.59 -23.71
C THR A 362 9.55 6.11 -23.74
N GLU A 363 8.56 6.65 -24.44
CA GLU A 363 8.30 8.08 -24.58
C GLU A 363 6.84 8.38 -24.27
N LEU A 364 6.58 9.55 -23.68
CA LEU A 364 5.26 10.04 -23.33
C LEU A 364 5.13 11.51 -23.72
N VAL A 365 4.05 11.83 -24.43
CA VAL A 365 3.68 13.19 -24.77
C VAL A 365 2.29 13.46 -24.19
N LEU A 366 2.22 14.46 -23.31
CA LEU A 366 0.97 14.93 -22.72
C LEU A 366 0.49 16.18 -23.45
N GLY A 367 -0.82 16.26 -23.67
CA GLY A 367 -1.51 17.42 -24.28
C GLY A 367 -2.68 17.87 -23.40
N ASN A 368 -2.75 19.18 -23.15
CA ASN A 368 -3.89 19.85 -22.53
C ASN A 368 -3.76 21.35 -22.78
N ASN A 369 -4.87 22.02 -23.12
CA ASN A 369 -4.87 23.43 -23.51
C ASN A 369 -4.88 24.39 -22.31
N HIS A 370 -5.06 23.91 -21.09
CA HIS A 370 -5.17 24.71 -19.88
C HIS A 370 -3.83 24.89 -19.15
N PHE A 371 -2.81 24.09 -19.51
CA PHE A 371 -1.53 24.06 -18.79
C PHE A 371 -0.34 24.43 -19.67
N ALA A 372 0.72 24.95 -19.03
CA ALA A 372 1.94 25.33 -19.73
C ALA A 372 2.68 24.10 -20.28
N ALA A 373 3.31 24.24 -21.46
CA ALA A 373 4.04 23.15 -22.10
C ALA A 373 5.17 22.57 -21.20
N ASP A 374 5.87 23.42 -20.44
CA ASP A 374 6.93 23.01 -19.54
C ASP A 374 6.40 22.13 -18.39
N ASP A 375 5.19 22.41 -17.86
CA ASP A 375 4.54 21.59 -16.84
C ASP A 375 4.14 20.22 -17.39
N LEU A 376 3.60 20.18 -18.62
CA LEU A 376 3.25 18.93 -19.30
C LEU A 376 4.49 18.07 -19.56
N ILE A 377 5.61 18.68 -19.97
CA ILE A 377 6.90 17.98 -20.17
C ILE A 377 7.44 17.46 -18.84
N ARG A 378 7.34 18.25 -17.76
CA ARG A 378 7.75 17.84 -16.41
C ARG A 378 6.94 16.63 -15.96
N LEU A 379 5.61 16.69 -16.05
CA LEU A 379 4.72 15.60 -15.69
C LEU A 379 4.96 14.34 -16.54
N SER A 380 5.23 14.48 -17.84
CA SER A 380 5.59 13.34 -18.71
C SER A 380 6.83 12.61 -18.16
N LYS A 381 7.86 13.36 -17.75
CA LYS A 381 9.09 12.78 -17.13
C LYS A 381 8.80 12.11 -15.80
N ASP A 382 7.97 12.72 -14.98
CA ASP A 382 7.59 12.17 -13.66
C ASP A 382 6.81 10.85 -13.81
N ILE A 383 5.90 10.77 -14.78
CA ILE A 383 5.17 9.53 -15.10
C ILE A 383 6.12 8.45 -15.64
N LEU A 384 7.02 8.79 -16.58
CA LEU A 384 8.01 7.86 -17.12
C LEU A 384 8.93 7.30 -16.02
N GLN A 385 9.33 8.14 -15.05
CA GLN A 385 10.11 7.72 -13.90
C GLN A 385 9.29 6.86 -12.94
N ALA A 386 8.07 7.24 -12.62
CA ALA A 386 7.16 6.49 -11.77
C ALA A 386 6.81 5.11 -12.38
N ALA A 387 6.71 5.02 -13.71
CA ALA A 387 6.53 3.77 -14.46
C ALA A 387 7.83 2.95 -14.61
N ARG A 388 8.96 3.41 -14.07
CA ARG A 388 10.27 2.75 -14.20
C ARG A 388 10.73 2.54 -15.65
N VAL A 389 10.33 3.43 -16.54
CA VAL A 389 10.75 3.45 -17.94
C VAL A 389 12.06 4.20 -18.11
N ARG A 390 12.17 5.37 -17.47
CA ARG A 390 13.37 6.22 -17.54
C ARG A 390 13.55 7.03 -16.25
N MET A 391 14.79 7.18 -15.79
CA MET A 391 15.14 8.00 -14.63
C MET A 391 15.59 9.40 -15.07
N TYR A 392 15.04 10.43 -14.45
CA TYR A 392 15.37 11.84 -14.73
C TYR A 392 15.94 12.59 -13.53
N LYS A 393 15.60 12.15 -12.32
CA LYS A 393 16.01 12.77 -11.05
C LYS A 393 16.29 11.68 -10.02
N THR A 394 16.85 12.03 -8.87
CA THR A 394 16.94 11.13 -7.71
C THR A 394 15.54 10.68 -7.31
N GLU A 395 15.35 9.38 -7.13
CA GLU A 395 14.13 8.82 -6.58
C GLU A 395 14.25 8.61 -5.07
N TYR A 396 13.26 9.10 -4.33
CA TYR A 396 13.19 8.88 -2.90
C TYR A 396 12.12 7.83 -2.59
N ILE A 397 12.57 6.70 -2.05
CA ILE A 397 11.72 5.59 -1.61
C ILE A 397 11.51 5.80 -0.12
N SER A 398 10.50 6.57 0.26
CA SER A 398 10.26 6.94 1.66
C SER A 398 8.95 6.36 2.18
N CYS A 399 9.00 5.80 3.41
CA CYS A 399 7.83 5.20 4.03
C CYS A 399 6.82 6.28 4.47
N PRO A 400 5.51 5.95 4.53
CA PRO A 400 4.48 6.92 4.92
C PRO A 400 4.47 7.27 6.42
N GLY A 401 5.39 6.67 7.21
CA GLY A 401 5.31 6.73 8.66
C GLY A 401 4.23 5.80 9.23
N CYS A 402 4.40 5.40 10.46
CA CYS A 402 3.43 4.65 11.26
C CYS A 402 3.86 4.71 12.73
N GLY A 403 3.11 4.12 13.64
CA GLY A 403 3.45 4.08 15.08
C GLY A 403 4.83 3.47 15.42
N ARG A 404 5.57 2.95 14.43
CA ARG A 404 6.96 2.44 14.57
C ARG A 404 8.03 3.46 14.20
N THR A 405 7.67 4.62 13.65
CA THR A 405 8.64 5.64 13.21
C THR A 405 9.41 6.20 14.41
N LEU A 406 10.73 6.32 14.28
CA LEU A 406 11.65 6.60 15.40
C LEU A 406 12.19 8.02 15.42
N PHE A 407 11.85 8.83 14.40
CA PHE A 407 12.30 10.23 14.22
C PHE A 407 11.28 11.02 13.41
N ASP A 408 11.46 12.33 13.31
CA ASP A 408 10.65 13.18 12.42
C ASP A 408 10.96 12.84 10.97
N LEU A 409 10.05 12.08 10.36
CA LEU A 409 10.25 11.53 9.02
C LEU A 409 10.14 12.61 7.95
N GLU A 410 9.18 13.53 8.06
CA GLU A 410 8.98 14.60 7.07
C GLU A 410 10.21 15.53 7.04
N GLN A 411 10.69 15.96 8.22
CA GLN A 411 11.90 16.77 8.31
C GLN A 411 13.12 16.03 7.74
N THR A 412 13.31 14.76 8.09
CA THR A 412 14.44 13.96 7.59
C THR A 412 14.42 13.78 6.08
N ILE A 413 13.24 13.54 5.49
CA ILE A 413 13.09 13.47 4.02
C ILE A 413 13.50 14.78 3.39
N ALA A 414 13.04 15.93 3.93
CA ALA A 414 13.40 17.25 3.41
C ALA A 414 14.92 17.51 3.48
N GLU A 415 15.58 17.15 4.59
CA GLU A 415 17.03 17.28 4.77
C GLU A 415 17.82 16.41 3.78
N VAL A 416 17.45 15.13 3.63
CA VAL A 416 18.09 14.22 2.68
C VAL A 416 17.87 14.71 1.23
N LYS A 417 16.67 15.14 0.88
CA LYS A 417 16.37 15.70 -0.45
C LYS A 417 17.20 16.94 -0.74
N ALA A 418 17.26 17.91 0.18
CA ALA A 418 18.06 19.12 0.01
C ALA A 418 19.53 18.80 -0.23
N ALA A 419 20.06 17.77 0.43
CA ALA A 419 21.45 17.35 0.32
C ALA A 419 21.75 16.57 -0.96
N THR A 420 20.77 15.88 -1.58
CA THR A 420 21.00 14.90 -2.65
C THR A 420 20.25 15.20 -3.96
N ALA A 421 19.42 16.25 -4.03
CA ALA A 421 18.60 16.58 -5.22
C ALA A 421 19.42 16.83 -6.50
N HIS A 422 20.68 17.23 -6.36
CA HIS A 422 21.60 17.43 -7.48
C HIS A 422 22.16 16.13 -8.08
N LEU A 423 21.97 15.00 -7.39
CA LEU A 423 22.44 13.68 -7.82
C LEU A 423 21.36 13.06 -8.71
N GLN A 424 21.69 12.76 -9.98
CA GLN A 424 20.73 12.17 -10.90
C GLN A 424 20.87 10.64 -10.98
N GLY A 425 19.74 9.96 -11.18
CA GLY A 425 19.70 8.52 -11.43
C GLY A 425 19.87 7.63 -10.19
N LEU A 426 20.01 8.22 -9.00
CA LEU A 426 20.08 7.47 -7.75
C LEU A 426 18.69 7.18 -7.16
N LYS A 427 18.59 6.09 -6.40
CA LYS A 427 17.44 5.73 -5.59
C LYS A 427 17.86 5.71 -4.13
N ILE A 428 17.26 6.56 -3.30
CA ILE A 428 17.58 6.69 -1.88
C ILE A 428 16.37 6.27 -1.05
N GLY A 429 16.54 5.22 -0.22
CA GLY A 429 15.54 4.75 0.72
C GLY A 429 15.58 5.56 2.03
N ILE A 430 14.42 6.04 2.50
CA ILE A 430 14.31 6.74 3.79
C ILE A 430 13.21 6.05 4.61
N MET A 431 13.62 5.25 5.61
CA MET A 431 12.73 4.35 6.34
C MET A 431 12.69 4.70 7.83
N GLY A 432 11.50 4.92 8.35
CA GLY A 432 11.28 5.30 9.75
C GLY A 432 11.68 4.24 10.77
N CYS A 433 11.76 2.95 10.37
CA CYS A 433 12.14 1.84 11.25
C CYS A 433 12.72 0.65 10.49
N ILE A 434 13.37 -0.26 11.24
CA ILE A 434 14.01 -1.48 10.69
C ILE A 434 13.02 -2.60 10.33
N VAL A 435 11.76 -2.54 10.76
CA VAL A 435 10.82 -3.69 10.66
C VAL A 435 10.61 -4.13 9.21
N ASN A 436 10.25 -3.20 8.33
CA ASN A 436 10.10 -3.46 6.90
C ASN A 436 11.15 -2.73 6.06
N GLY A 437 11.81 -1.71 6.64
CA GLY A 437 12.68 -0.78 5.91
C GLY A 437 13.68 -1.45 4.99
N PRO A 438 14.55 -2.36 5.46
CA PRO A 438 15.54 -3.01 4.60
C PRO A 438 14.95 -3.83 3.46
N GLY A 439 13.76 -4.40 3.62
CA GLY A 439 13.05 -5.12 2.57
C GLY A 439 12.41 -4.18 1.55
N GLU A 440 11.69 -3.18 2.03
CA GLU A 440 10.92 -2.25 1.18
C GLU A 440 11.79 -1.28 0.38
N MET A 441 13.02 -1.04 0.83
CA MET A 441 14.05 -0.31 0.07
C MET A 441 14.98 -1.22 -0.74
N ALA A 442 14.61 -2.47 -0.98
CA ALA A 442 15.46 -3.44 -1.70
C ALA A 442 15.93 -2.95 -3.09
N ASP A 443 15.19 -2.03 -3.69
CA ASP A 443 15.46 -1.36 -4.97
C ASP A 443 16.34 -0.09 -4.82
N ALA A 444 16.61 0.36 -3.59
CA ALA A 444 17.40 1.57 -3.34
C ALA A 444 18.90 1.30 -3.49
N ASP A 445 19.63 2.27 -4.04
CA ASP A 445 21.08 2.25 -4.11
C ASP A 445 21.69 2.52 -2.73
N TYR A 446 21.08 3.46 -1.99
CA TYR A 446 21.44 3.80 -0.61
C TYR A 446 20.21 3.87 0.29
N GLY A 447 20.39 3.61 1.59
CA GLY A 447 19.31 3.61 2.56
C GLY A 447 19.65 4.34 3.86
N TYR A 448 18.69 5.13 4.34
CA TYR A 448 18.67 5.79 5.64
C TYR A 448 17.55 5.14 6.47
N VAL A 449 17.89 4.38 7.50
CA VAL A 449 16.93 3.54 8.24
C VAL A 449 16.99 3.81 9.73
N GLY A 450 15.86 4.16 10.34
CA GLY A 450 15.75 4.33 11.79
C GLY A 450 16.08 3.03 12.53
N ALA A 451 17.06 3.10 13.44
CA ALA A 451 17.59 1.96 14.19
C ALA A 451 17.29 2.01 15.70
N GLY A 452 16.89 3.18 16.20
CA GLY A 452 16.55 3.46 17.58
C GLY A 452 16.30 4.96 17.75
N ARG A 453 15.88 5.40 18.95
CA ARG A 453 15.69 6.84 19.21
C ARG A 453 17.00 7.60 19.04
N GLY A 454 17.04 8.58 18.15
CA GLY A 454 18.21 9.37 17.79
C GLY A 454 19.33 8.57 17.11
N LYS A 455 19.03 7.36 16.60
CA LYS A 455 20.01 6.48 15.92
C LYS A 455 19.49 6.02 14.58
N VAL A 456 20.40 6.00 13.60
CA VAL A 456 20.16 5.61 12.22
C VAL A 456 21.19 4.58 11.78
N SER A 457 20.82 3.70 10.88
CA SER A 457 21.76 2.84 10.15
C SER A 457 21.72 3.20 8.66
N LEU A 458 22.90 3.26 8.02
CA LEU A 458 23.01 3.52 6.60
C LEU A 458 23.30 2.22 5.85
N TYR A 459 22.66 2.11 4.70
CA TYR A 459 22.71 0.93 3.85
C TYR A 459 23.25 1.30 2.46
N LYS A 460 23.90 0.33 1.82
CA LYS A 460 24.20 0.28 0.40
C LYS A 460 23.48 -0.92 -0.19
N GLY A 461 22.49 -0.68 -1.03
CA GLY A 461 21.57 -1.75 -1.43
C GLY A 461 20.98 -2.45 -0.19
N LYS A 462 21.19 -3.76 -0.08
CA LYS A 462 20.73 -4.58 1.06
C LYS A 462 21.72 -4.68 2.21
N GLU A 463 22.95 -4.17 2.07
CA GLU A 463 24.01 -4.26 3.06
C GLU A 463 24.01 -3.08 4.04
N CYS A 464 23.98 -3.35 5.33
CA CYS A 464 24.11 -2.33 6.36
C CYS A 464 25.59 -1.97 6.56
N VAL A 465 26.03 -0.82 6.04
CA VAL A 465 27.42 -0.37 6.06
C VAL A 465 27.79 0.43 7.30
N LEU A 466 26.85 1.21 7.85
CA LEU A 466 27.05 1.95 9.10
C LEU A 466 25.88 1.69 10.05
N LYS A 467 26.16 1.22 11.27
CA LYS A 467 25.14 0.82 12.25
C LYS A 467 25.04 1.81 13.40
N ASN A 468 23.80 2.16 13.77
CA ASN A 468 23.49 2.90 14.99
C ASN A 468 24.28 4.22 15.13
N ILE A 469 24.50 4.95 14.04
CA ILE A 469 25.13 6.26 14.07
C ILE A 469 24.17 7.31 14.63
N PRO A 470 24.67 8.41 15.23
CA PRO A 470 23.82 9.53 15.65
C PRO A 470 23.07 10.13 14.47
N GLN A 471 21.79 10.45 14.66
CA GLN A 471 20.94 11.01 13.61
C GLN A 471 21.51 12.32 13.02
N GLU A 472 22.10 13.17 13.86
CA GLU A 472 22.68 14.46 13.48
C GLU A 472 23.83 14.33 12.47
N GLN A 473 24.48 13.18 12.42
CA GLN A 473 25.61 12.91 11.51
C GLN A 473 25.20 12.10 10.28
N ALA A 474 23.97 11.58 10.26
CA ALA A 474 23.57 10.56 9.29
C ALA A 474 23.50 11.07 7.85
N VAL A 475 23.04 12.32 7.63
CA VAL A 475 22.96 12.92 6.28
C VAL A 475 24.36 13.18 5.71
N GLU A 476 25.27 13.70 6.53
CA GLU A 476 26.68 13.94 6.13
C GLU A 476 27.38 12.62 5.77
N GLN A 477 27.21 11.58 6.62
CA GLN A 477 27.80 10.26 6.36
C GLN A 477 27.17 9.56 5.15
N LEU A 478 25.87 9.78 4.87
CA LEU A 478 25.24 9.31 3.65
C LEU A 478 25.88 9.95 2.41
N LEU A 479 26.12 11.27 2.42
CA LEU A 479 26.80 11.97 1.33
C LEU A 479 28.24 11.49 1.14
N GLU A 480 28.98 11.24 2.21
CA GLU A 480 30.33 10.67 2.13
C GLU A 480 30.31 9.25 1.53
N LEU A 481 29.33 8.43 1.91
CA LEU A 481 29.15 7.08 1.37
C LEU A 481 28.90 7.14 -0.15
N ILE A 482 28.01 8.03 -0.61
CA ILE A 482 27.72 8.23 -2.03
C ILE A 482 28.95 8.72 -2.79
N LYS A 483 29.68 9.71 -2.24
CA LYS A 483 30.87 10.29 -2.90
C LYS A 483 32.04 9.31 -3.06
N LYS A 484 32.26 8.44 -2.08
CA LYS A 484 33.36 7.44 -2.12
C LYS A 484 33.24 6.45 -3.28
N GLU A 485 32.07 6.34 -3.89
CA GLU A 485 31.77 5.37 -4.95
C GLU A 485 31.50 6.02 -6.31
N SER A 486 31.37 7.35 -6.36
CA SER A 486 31.26 8.11 -7.60
C SER A 486 32.65 8.43 -8.22
N VAL A 487 33.72 7.93 -7.62
CA VAL A 487 35.10 7.96 -8.08
C VAL A 487 35.53 6.56 -8.50
#